data_d24f9ba7a5c0ae5af88590ca60919026
#
_entry.id   d24f9ba7a5c0ae5af88590ca60919026
#
_cell.length_a   1.000
_cell.length_b   1.000
_cell.length_c   1.000
_cell.angle_alpha   90.00
_cell.angle_beta   90.00
_cell.angle_gamma   90.00
#
_symmetry.space_group_name_H-M   'P 1'
#
loop_
_entity.id
_entity.type
_entity.pdbx_description
1 polymer ?
#
loop_
_entity_poly.entity_id
_entity_poly.type
_entity_poly.pdbx_seq_one_letter_code
_entity_poly.pdbx_strand_id
1 'polypeptide(L)'
;MLISIIGTVLILVGATLLVLGTYPVENKLEGKNLVVKYVIGQKVIDVSEAVLMPVPDEVNHNIIRLCGTSVGKKRSGHFMNIKTKTKYMFYLTGVGERTYFEIGKTKYLVDGVSFNQ
;
A
#
# COMPACT_ATOMS: atom_id res chain seq x y z
N MET A 1 12.52 -37.66 -2.36
CA MET A 1 11.34 -37.38 -1.50
C MET A 1 11.62 -36.32 -0.44
N LEU A 2 12.62 -36.49 0.38
CA LEU A 2 12.95 -35.53 1.47
C LEU A 2 13.30 -34.14 0.92
N ILE A 3 14.08 -34.05 -0.14
CA ILE A 3 14.48 -32.80 -0.79
C ILE A 3 13.25 -32.05 -1.34
N SER A 4 12.29 -32.76 -1.91
CA SER A 4 11.04 -32.19 -2.44
C SER A 4 10.20 -31.53 -1.34
N ILE A 5 10.09 -32.20 -0.19
CA ILE A 5 9.34 -31.70 0.97
C ILE A 5 9.99 -30.43 1.52
N ILE A 6 11.31 -30.41 1.67
CA ILE A 6 12.05 -29.26 2.14
C ILE A 6 11.88 -28.07 1.17
N GLY A 7 11.98 -28.30 -0.13
CA GLY A 7 11.77 -27.27 -1.14
C GLY A 7 10.37 -26.66 -1.07
N THR A 8 9.33 -27.48 -0.91
CA THR A 8 7.95 -27.02 -0.77
C THR A 8 7.76 -26.17 0.47
N VAL A 9 8.32 -26.59 1.61
CA VAL A 9 8.23 -25.83 2.87
C VAL A 9 8.92 -24.47 2.73
N LEU A 10 10.10 -24.41 2.10
CA LEU A 10 10.82 -23.15 1.88
C LEU A 10 10.02 -22.19 0.99
N ILE A 11 9.36 -22.68 -0.06
CA ILE A 11 8.53 -21.87 -0.94
C ILE A 11 7.34 -21.30 -0.17
N LEU A 12 6.65 -22.11 0.64
CA LEU A 12 5.51 -21.67 1.44
C LEU A 12 5.91 -20.62 2.48
N VAL A 13 7.04 -20.80 3.16
CA VAL A 13 7.56 -19.84 4.13
C VAL A 13 7.91 -18.52 3.43
N GLY A 14 8.61 -18.58 2.29
CA GLY A 14 8.97 -17.40 1.51
C GLY A 14 7.74 -16.63 1.04
N ALA A 15 6.71 -17.32 0.51
CA ALA A 15 5.47 -16.69 0.07
C ALA A 15 4.73 -16.03 1.24
N THR A 16 4.69 -16.69 2.40
CA THR A 16 4.07 -16.13 3.61
C THR A 16 4.79 -14.85 4.06
N LEU A 17 6.12 -14.85 4.07
CA LEU A 17 6.91 -13.67 4.44
C LEU A 17 6.66 -12.50 3.48
N LEU A 18 6.55 -12.75 2.17
CA LEU A 18 6.22 -11.72 1.18
C LEU A 18 4.86 -11.09 1.45
N VAL A 19 3.84 -11.90 1.72
CA VAL A 19 2.50 -11.40 2.04
C VAL A 19 2.53 -10.57 3.33
N LEU A 20 3.15 -11.08 4.39
CA LEU A 20 3.25 -10.36 5.67
C LEU A 20 4.05 -9.07 5.55
N GLY A 21 5.06 -9.04 4.67
CA GLY A 21 5.87 -7.86 4.41
C GLY A 21 5.15 -6.76 3.63
N THR A 22 3.97 -7.06 3.03
CA THR A 22 3.16 -6.08 2.30
C THR A 22 1.74 -5.93 2.87
N TYR A 23 1.41 -6.69 3.92
CA TYR A 23 0.09 -6.62 4.56
C TYR A 23 0.04 -5.42 5.51
N PRO A 24 -0.72 -4.35 5.16
CA PRO A 24 -0.68 -3.11 5.92
C PRO A 24 -1.44 -3.24 7.25
N VAL A 25 -0.87 -2.71 8.31
CA VAL A 25 -1.44 -2.73 9.66
C VAL A 25 -1.85 -1.34 10.10
N GLU A 26 -0.99 -0.35 9.90
CA GLU A 26 -1.20 1.00 10.38
C GLU A 26 -0.44 2.01 9.52
N ASN A 27 -1.08 3.17 9.29
CA ASN A 27 -0.41 4.33 8.73
C ASN A 27 -0.26 5.36 9.85
N LYS A 28 0.92 5.97 9.94
CA LYS A 28 1.23 6.94 10.97
C LYS A 28 2.05 8.08 10.38
N LEU A 29 1.73 9.31 10.77
CA LEU A 29 2.49 10.47 10.35
C LEU A 29 3.47 10.86 11.46
N GLU A 30 4.76 10.84 11.15
CA GLU A 30 5.83 11.22 12.09
C GLU A 30 6.64 12.37 11.48
N GLY A 31 6.35 13.62 11.92
CA GLY A 31 6.97 14.81 11.34
C GLY A 31 6.66 14.94 9.86
N LYS A 32 7.70 14.89 9.01
CA LYS A 32 7.58 14.97 7.55
C LYS A 32 7.53 13.60 6.89
N ASN A 33 7.41 12.53 7.68
CA ASN A 33 7.42 11.16 7.17
C ASN A 33 6.10 10.47 7.41
N LEU A 34 5.59 9.83 6.38
CA LEU A 34 4.49 8.88 6.49
C LEU A 34 5.11 7.49 6.69
N VAL A 35 4.78 6.87 7.82
CA VAL A 35 5.25 5.52 8.14
C VAL A 35 4.11 4.55 7.89
N VAL A 36 4.29 3.65 6.93
CA VAL A 36 3.35 2.57 6.63
C VAL A 36 3.87 1.32 7.33
N LYS A 37 3.16 0.88 8.36
CA LYS A 37 3.55 -0.32 9.11
C LYS A 37 2.89 -1.55 8.51
N TYR A 38 3.69 -2.59 8.31
CA TYR A 38 3.24 -3.90 7.87
C TYR A 38 3.32 -4.88 9.04
N VAL A 39 2.81 -6.08 8.85
CA VAL A 39 2.98 -7.16 9.84
C VAL A 39 4.46 -7.41 10.08
N ILE A 40 5.27 -7.39 9.02
CA ILE A 40 6.73 -7.49 9.11
C ILE A 40 7.34 -6.25 8.46
N GLY A 41 8.00 -5.42 9.27
CA GLY A 41 8.69 -4.23 8.76
C GLY A 41 7.79 -3.02 8.56
N GLN A 42 8.34 -2.02 7.90
CA GLN A 42 7.65 -0.77 7.62
C GLN A 42 8.27 -0.08 6.41
N LYS A 43 7.48 0.83 5.80
CA LYS A 43 7.93 1.70 4.73
C LYS A 43 7.80 3.13 5.18
N VAL A 44 8.81 3.95 4.90
CA VAL A 44 8.82 5.38 5.23
C VAL A 44 8.79 6.20 3.95
N ILE A 45 7.86 7.14 3.87
CA ILE A 45 7.68 8.02 2.72
C ILE A 45 7.82 9.46 3.20
N ASP A 46 8.76 10.21 2.63
CA ASP A 46 8.90 11.64 2.90
C ASP A 46 7.77 12.38 2.19
N VAL A 47 6.88 12.99 2.98
CA VAL A 47 5.70 13.69 2.49
C VAL A 47 5.82 15.21 2.60
N SER A 48 7.05 15.72 2.80
CA SER A 48 7.29 17.17 2.93
C SER A 48 6.87 17.95 1.69
N GLU A 49 6.96 17.36 0.51
CA GLU A 49 6.56 17.98 -0.76
C GLU A 49 5.24 17.45 -1.31
N ALA A 50 4.46 16.75 -0.48
CA ALA A 50 3.19 16.20 -0.90
C ALA A 50 2.17 17.32 -1.15
N VAL A 51 1.46 17.21 -2.27
CA VAL A 51 0.35 18.11 -2.62
C VAL A 51 -0.95 17.35 -2.37
N LEU A 52 -1.72 17.81 -1.37
CA LEU A 52 -3.00 17.19 -1.02
C LEU A 52 -4.05 17.59 -2.05
N MET A 53 -4.85 16.62 -2.47
CA MET A 53 -5.92 16.79 -3.46
C MET A 53 -7.15 15.99 -3.06
N PRO A 54 -8.32 16.33 -3.62
CA PRO A 54 -9.51 15.48 -3.43
C PRO A 54 -9.27 14.06 -3.95
N VAL A 55 -9.84 13.08 -3.28
CA VAL A 55 -9.73 11.68 -3.70
C VAL A 55 -10.40 11.51 -5.07
N PRO A 56 -9.68 11.05 -6.11
CA PRO A 56 -10.29 10.83 -7.43
C PRO A 56 -11.30 9.69 -7.36
N ASP A 57 -12.44 9.86 -8.03
CA ASP A 57 -13.47 8.82 -8.07
C ASP A 57 -12.95 7.52 -8.73
N GLU A 58 -12.05 7.64 -9.70
CA GLU A 58 -11.51 6.49 -10.44
C GLU A 58 -10.74 5.49 -9.57
N VAL A 59 -10.35 5.87 -8.33
CA VAL A 59 -9.67 4.93 -7.41
C VAL A 59 -10.64 3.90 -6.83
N ASN A 60 -11.94 4.11 -6.97
CA ASN A 60 -12.99 3.23 -6.48
C ASN A 60 -13.49 2.26 -7.54
N HIS A 61 -13.07 2.42 -8.79
CA HIS A 61 -13.61 1.67 -9.92
C HIS A 61 -12.49 1.19 -10.85
N ASN A 62 -12.67 -0.02 -11.40
CA ASN A 62 -11.78 -0.57 -12.42
C ASN A 62 -10.30 -0.60 -12.01
N ILE A 63 -10.05 -0.88 -10.76
CA ILE A 63 -8.69 -0.95 -10.20
C ILE A 63 -8.19 -2.39 -10.22
N ILE A 64 -6.99 -2.58 -10.74
CA ILE A 64 -6.28 -3.87 -10.69
C ILE A 64 -5.00 -3.72 -9.90
N ARG A 65 -4.61 -4.80 -9.24
CA ARG A 65 -3.34 -4.87 -8.52
C ARG A 65 -2.22 -5.23 -9.50
N LEU A 66 -1.18 -4.41 -9.54
CA LEU A 66 0.03 -4.70 -10.31
C LEU A 66 1.05 -5.44 -9.44
N CYS A 67 1.21 -5.00 -8.18
CA CYS A 67 2.16 -5.59 -7.24
C CYS A 67 1.71 -5.25 -5.82
N GLY A 68 1.89 -6.16 -4.87
CA GLY A 68 1.56 -5.94 -3.47
C GLY A 68 0.40 -6.78 -2.97
N THR A 69 -0.33 -6.27 -1.99
CA THR A 69 -1.41 -6.99 -1.30
C THR A 69 -2.76 -6.33 -1.50
N SER A 70 -3.79 -7.15 -1.73
CA SER A 70 -5.19 -6.71 -1.77
C SER A 70 -6.04 -7.76 -1.06
N VAL A 71 -6.47 -7.47 0.17
CA VAL A 71 -7.31 -8.35 0.99
C VAL A 71 -8.42 -7.53 1.62
N GLY A 72 -9.64 -7.67 1.12
CA GLY A 72 -10.77 -6.86 1.56
C GLY A 72 -10.50 -5.36 1.38
N LYS A 73 -10.54 -4.60 2.47
CA LYS A 73 -10.28 -3.16 2.46
C LYS A 73 -8.80 -2.81 2.59
N LYS A 74 -7.96 -3.81 2.84
CA LYS A 74 -6.51 -3.60 3.00
C LYS A 74 -5.83 -3.74 1.65
N ARG A 75 -5.12 -2.70 1.23
CA ARG A 75 -4.40 -2.67 -0.04
C ARG A 75 -3.05 -1.99 0.16
N SER A 76 -2.01 -2.59 -0.36
CA SER A 76 -0.66 -2.06 -0.27
C SER A 76 0.11 -2.37 -1.54
N GLY A 77 0.71 -1.36 -2.15
CA GLY A 77 1.57 -1.49 -3.29
C GLY A 77 1.08 -0.75 -4.53
N HIS A 78 1.36 -1.31 -5.70
CA HIS A 78 1.08 -0.69 -6.99
C HIS A 78 -0.25 -1.15 -7.55
N PHE A 79 -1.10 -0.18 -7.89
CA PHE A 79 -2.42 -0.42 -8.48
C PHE A 79 -2.60 0.46 -9.72
N MET A 80 -3.52 0.10 -10.58
CA MET A 80 -3.78 0.86 -11.81
C MET A 80 -5.27 0.82 -12.14
N ASN A 81 -5.80 1.96 -12.59
CA ASN A 81 -7.12 2.00 -13.19
C ASN A 81 -6.99 1.49 -14.63
N ILE A 82 -7.70 0.41 -14.97
CA ILE A 82 -7.57 -0.24 -16.28
C ILE A 82 -8.15 0.58 -17.43
N LYS A 83 -9.05 1.51 -17.17
CA LYS A 83 -9.65 2.37 -18.18
C LYS A 83 -8.78 3.56 -18.51
N THR A 84 -8.28 4.26 -17.49
CA THR A 84 -7.47 5.47 -17.66
C THR A 84 -5.98 5.18 -17.76
N LYS A 85 -5.56 3.96 -17.36
CA LYS A 85 -4.15 3.55 -17.26
C LYS A 85 -3.36 4.34 -16.24
N THR A 86 -4.05 5.02 -15.32
CA THR A 86 -3.42 5.77 -14.25
C THR A 86 -2.93 4.84 -13.14
N LYS A 87 -1.66 4.97 -12.78
CA LYS A 87 -1.02 4.17 -11.74
C LYS A 87 -1.06 4.89 -10.40
N TYR A 88 -1.30 4.12 -9.35
CA TYR A 88 -1.39 4.61 -7.97
C TYR A 88 -0.57 3.75 -7.04
N MET A 89 -0.08 4.38 -5.97
CA MET A 89 0.48 3.67 -4.82
C MET A 89 -0.58 3.70 -3.72
N PHE A 90 -1.10 2.53 -3.37
CA PHE A 90 -2.10 2.41 -2.31
C PHE A 90 -1.45 1.91 -1.02
N TYR A 91 -1.77 2.56 0.09
CA TYR A 91 -1.40 2.11 1.44
C TYR A 91 -2.63 2.25 2.31
N LEU A 92 -3.57 1.30 2.16
CA LEU A 92 -4.88 1.34 2.80
C LEU A 92 -4.96 0.22 3.84
N THR A 93 -5.18 0.61 5.09
CA THR A 93 -5.36 -0.33 6.20
C THR A 93 -6.83 -0.72 6.39
N GLY A 94 -7.74 0.00 5.74
CA GLY A 94 -9.17 -0.22 5.85
C GLY A 94 -9.80 0.54 7.01
N VAL A 95 -9.05 1.40 7.70
CA VAL A 95 -9.50 2.16 8.86
C VAL A 95 -9.29 3.66 8.62
N GLY A 96 -10.31 4.46 8.92
CA GLY A 96 -10.24 5.92 8.80
C GLY A 96 -10.54 6.43 7.41
N GLU A 97 -10.45 7.76 7.27
CA GLU A 97 -10.71 8.42 6.00
C GLU A 97 -9.51 8.28 5.06
N ARG A 98 -9.80 8.27 3.77
CA ARG A 98 -8.80 8.22 2.73
C ARG A 98 -8.27 9.62 2.43
N THR A 99 -6.96 9.71 2.21
CA THR A 99 -6.29 10.94 1.80
C THR A 99 -5.53 10.66 0.51
N TYR A 100 -5.70 11.52 -0.47
CA TYR A 100 -5.00 11.45 -1.75
C TYR A 100 -3.97 12.58 -1.83
N PHE A 101 -2.76 12.25 -2.22
CA PHE A 101 -1.72 13.25 -2.44
C PHE A 101 -0.78 12.82 -3.57
N GLU A 102 -0.08 13.81 -4.13
CA GLU A 102 0.93 13.55 -5.16
C GLU A 102 2.28 14.10 -4.72
N ILE A 103 3.31 13.31 -4.98
CA ILE A 103 4.70 13.75 -4.81
C ILE A 103 5.35 13.63 -6.18
N GLY A 104 5.63 14.77 -6.82
CA GLY A 104 6.08 14.77 -8.20
C GLY A 104 5.04 14.13 -9.12
N LYS A 105 5.43 13.05 -9.79
CA LYS A 105 4.54 12.31 -10.70
C LYS A 105 3.89 11.08 -10.05
N THR A 106 4.20 10.81 -8.79
CA THR A 106 3.70 9.63 -8.09
C THR A 106 2.41 9.98 -7.34
N LYS A 107 1.39 9.15 -7.53
CA LYS A 107 0.06 9.33 -6.93
C LYS A 107 -0.12 8.34 -5.79
N TYR A 108 -0.49 8.86 -4.60
CA TYR A 108 -0.64 8.06 -3.39
C TYR A 108 -2.06 8.15 -2.84
N LEU A 109 -2.60 7.03 -2.40
CA LEU A 109 -3.85 6.96 -1.65
C LEU A 109 -3.58 6.22 -0.34
N VAL A 110 -3.82 6.89 0.78
CA VAL A 110 -3.58 6.35 2.11
C VAL A 110 -4.82 6.56 2.98
N ASP A 111 -4.88 5.89 4.13
CA ASP A 111 -5.94 6.09 5.10
C ASP A 111 -5.40 6.18 6.52
N GLY A 112 -6.26 6.60 7.45
CA GLY A 112 -5.94 6.59 8.87
C GLY A 112 -4.96 7.65 9.33
N VAL A 113 -4.60 8.65 8.50
CA VAL A 113 -3.71 9.74 8.86
C VAL A 113 -4.35 11.08 8.51
N SER A 114 -3.99 12.12 9.26
CA SER A 114 -4.41 13.49 9.00
C SER A 114 -3.18 14.35 8.71
N PHE A 115 -3.21 15.02 7.56
CA PHE A 115 -2.15 15.95 7.15
C PHE A 115 -2.46 17.40 7.55
N ASN A 116 -3.59 17.64 8.20
CA ASN A 116 -4.01 18.96 8.66
C ASN A 116 -3.33 19.26 10.00
N GLN A 117 -2.22 19.94 9.93
CA GLN A 117 -1.45 20.30 11.13
C GLN A 117 -1.25 21.80 11.21
#